data_61aa5312c70f40a0b69bb0857014cd8a
#
_entry.id   61aa5312c70f40a0b69bb0857014cd8a
#
_cell.length_a   1.000
_cell.length_b   1.000
_cell.length_c   1.000
_cell.angle_alpha   90.00
_cell.angle_beta   90.00
_cell.angle_gamma   90.00
#
_symmetry.space_group_name_H-M   'P 1'
#
loop_
_entity.id
_entity.type
_entity.pdbx_description
1 polymer ?
#
loop_
_entity_poly.entity_id
_entity_poly.type
_entity_poly.pdbx_seq_one_letter_code
_entity_poly.pdbx_strand_id
1 'polypeptide(L)'
;MREQAEFDVIVYGATGFTGRLVAEYMENQYGRAVNWAMAGRSAEKLAAVRDEIGASADTPLVVADASDPQTVRDMVGRGKVICTTVGPYQLYGSDIVAACAELGSDYVDLSGEPGWMHEMIATHHDQAAQSGARIVHSCGFDSIPFDLGVYFLQQAAQDKFGKPLPRVRGRVRAMNGEFSGGTAASLGATMAALEKNPALLDVLANPFSLSNGFVGPDQPADNKIYEDDALGQWVAPFIMAAINTKNIHRSNALLGHAYGTEFQYDEMMLTGSGDEGMKMAEFAAAANPLVGDNVPQPGEGPSRESREAGNYDILFVGTDADGNRLEASVGGDLDPGYGSTSRMLGESAVCLITDCADLAGGVYTPTPAMGAKLIKRLVDNAGLTFKLES
;
A
#
# COMPACT_ATOMS: atom_id res chain seq x y z
N MET A 1 26.59 -0.65 5.81
CA MET A 1 25.86 -0.70 7.10
C MET A 1 24.77 -1.79 7.11
N ARG A 2 24.03 -1.98 6.05
CA ARG A 2 22.94 -2.98 5.96
C ARG A 2 23.36 -4.42 6.34
N GLU A 3 24.53 -4.89 5.91
CA GLU A 3 25.03 -6.24 6.24
C GLU A 3 25.41 -6.43 7.72
N GLN A 4 25.61 -5.34 8.45
CA GLN A 4 26.00 -5.35 9.87
C GLN A 4 24.85 -4.96 10.81
N ALA A 5 23.61 -4.80 10.28
CA ALA A 5 22.46 -4.45 11.09
C ALA A 5 22.14 -5.59 12.08
N GLU A 6 21.74 -5.19 13.29
CA GLU A 6 21.41 -6.12 14.38
C GLU A 6 20.17 -6.98 14.06
N PHE A 7 19.19 -6.36 13.37
CA PHE A 7 17.91 -6.99 13.03
C PHE A 7 17.68 -7.03 11.52
N ASP A 8 17.03 -8.08 11.06
CA ASP A 8 16.55 -8.16 9.68
C ASP A 8 15.38 -7.21 9.44
N VAL A 9 14.40 -7.20 10.36
CA VAL A 9 13.21 -6.36 10.30
C VAL A 9 12.96 -5.68 11.64
N ILE A 10 12.68 -4.38 11.64
CA ILE A 10 12.14 -3.67 12.80
C ILE A 10 10.71 -3.24 12.49
N VAL A 11 9.75 -3.77 13.25
CA VAL A 11 8.33 -3.36 13.18
C VAL A 11 8.14 -2.12 14.04
N TYR A 12 8.11 -0.94 13.41
CA TYR A 12 7.96 0.34 14.12
C TYR A 12 6.50 0.78 14.19
N GLY A 13 6.04 1.12 15.38
CA GLY A 13 4.64 1.36 15.69
C GLY A 13 3.91 0.12 16.22
N ALA A 14 4.66 -0.88 16.71
CA ALA A 14 4.14 -2.17 17.15
C ALA A 14 3.10 -2.07 18.31
N THR A 15 2.98 -0.93 18.98
CA THR A 15 1.95 -0.68 20.00
C THR A 15 0.66 -0.08 19.45
N GLY A 16 0.63 0.30 18.16
CA GLY A 16 -0.57 0.76 17.46
C GLY A 16 -1.43 -0.41 16.97
N PHE A 17 -2.66 -0.10 16.52
CA PHE A 17 -3.59 -1.14 16.06
C PHE A 17 -2.99 -2.01 14.95
N THR A 18 -2.60 -1.41 13.83
CA THR A 18 -2.02 -2.14 12.69
C THR A 18 -0.66 -2.73 13.01
N GLY A 19 0.21 -1.99 13.73
CA GLY A 19 1.55 -2.45 14.08
C GLY A 19 1.56 -3.70 14.95
N ARG A 20 0.58 -3.83 15.88
CA ARG A 20 0.38 -5.05 16.66
C ARG A 20 0.04 -6.24 15.76
N LEU A 21 -0.81 -6.06 14.75
CA LEU A 21 -1.18 -7.12 13.82
C LEU A 21 0.01 -7.54 12.92
N VAL A 22 0.84 -6.57 12.52
CA VAL A 22 2.09 -6.87 11.81
C VAL A 22 3.04 -7.66 12.70
N ALA A 23 3.21 -7.27 13.97
CA ALA A 23 4.05 -7.99 14.93
C ALA A 23 3.50 -9.42 15.20
N GLU A 24 2.18 -9.57 15.36
CA GLU A 24 1.52 -10.88 15.49
C GLU A 24 1.77 -11.75 14.25
N TYR A 25 1.68 -11.18 13.06
CA TYR A 25 1.99 -11.89 11.81
C TYR A 25 3.45 -12.32 11.74
N MET A 26 4.39 -11.43 12.05
CA MET A 26 5.83 -11.75 12.04
C MET A 26 6.16 -12.89 13.01
N GLU A 27 5.59 -12.90 14.21
CA GLU A 27 5.79 -13.99 15.16
C GLU A 27 5.21 -15.30 14.63
N ASN A 28 3.96 -15.30 14.18
CA ASN A 28 3.25 -16.51 13.77
C ASN A 28 3.81 -17.12 12.48
N GLN A 29 4.21 -16.30 11.51
CA GLN A 29 4.68 -16.74 10.21
C GLN A 29 6.17 -17.06 10.21
N TYR A 30 6.97 -16.23 10.89
CA TYR A 30 8.43 -16.30 10.82
C TYR A 30 9.09 -16.70 12.14
N GLY A 31 8.54 -16.30 13.27
CA GLY A 31 9.14 -16.58 14.57
C GLY A 31 10.64 -16.23 14.58
N ARG A 32 11.50 -17.22 14.81
CA ARG A 32 12.94 -17.05 14.81
C ARG A 32 13.63 -17.23 13.44
N ALA A 33 12.88 -17.55 12.38
CA ALA A 33 13.43 -17.68 11.03
C ALA A 33 13.86 -16.34 10.44
N VAL A 34 13.26 -15.23 10.92
CA VAL A 34 13.66 -13.86 10.65
C VAL A 34 14.07 -13.23 11.99
N ASN A 35 15.22 -12.58 12.03
CA ASN A 35 15.67 -11.85 13.21
C ASN A 35 14.97 -10.47 13.25
N TRP A 36 13.86 -10.37 13.97
CA TRP A 36 13.04 -9.16 14.00
C TRP A 36 12.88 -8.58 15.39
N ALA A 37 12.54 -7.29 15.46
CA ALA A 37 12.31 -6.56 16.69
C ALA A 37 11.02 -5.73 16.63
N MET A 38 10.40 -5.52 17.78
CA MET A 38 9.28 -4.57 17.96
C MET A 38 9.83 -3.21 18.36
N ALA A 39 9.33 -2.12 17.72
CA ALA A 39 9.74 -0.77 18.07
C ALA A 39 8.54 0.15 18.33
N GLY A 40 8.75 1.14 19.24
CA GLY A 40 7.75 2.12 19.65
C GLY A 40 8.24 3.00 20.79
N ARG A 41 7.39 3.93 21.25
CA ARG A 41 7.78 4.97 22.22
C ARG A 41 7.93 4.48 23.68
N SER A 42 7.34 3.35 24.05
CA SER A 42 7.27 2.88 25.43
C SER A 42 7.66 1.41 25.52
N ALA A 43 8.76 1.12 26.21
CA ALA A 43 9.22 -0.24 26.47
C ALA A 43 8.14 -1.08 27.21
N GLU A 44 7.43 -0.47 28.16
CA GLU A 44 6.36 -1.13 28.92
C GLU A 44 5.21 -1.55 28.01
N LYS A 45 4.74 -0.64 27.13
CA LYS A 45 3.67 -0.96 26.17
C LYS A 45 4.13 -2.01 25.14
N LEU A 46 5.37 -1.94 24.69
CA LEU A 46 5.95 -2.94 23.78
C LEU A 46 5.97 -4.31 24.44
N ALA A 47 6.39 -4.42 25.71
CA ALA A 47 6.39 -5.67 26.46
C ALA A 47 4.97 -6.22 26.62
N ALA A 48 4.00 -5.37 26.95
CA ALA A 48 2.59 -5.77 27.07
C ALA A 48 2.03 -6.33 25.75
N VAL A 49 2.32 -5.66 24.61
CA VAL A 49 1.89 -6.14 23.29
C VAL A 49 2.62 -7.43 22.90
N ARG A 50 3.93 -7.55 23.17
CA ARG A 50 4.68 -8.79 22.96
C ARG A 50 4.03 -9.97 23.66
N ASP A 51 3.68 -9.79 24.94
CA ASP A 51 3.05 -10.83 25.74
C ASP A 51 1.62 -11.13 25.24
N GLU A 52 0.85 -10.11 24.83
CA GLU A 52 -0.51 -10.23 24.27
C GLU A 52 -0.54 -11.05 22.97
N ILE A 53 0.41 -10.82 22.05
CA ILE A 53 0.49 -11.55 20.77
C ILE A 53 1.14 -12.93 20.90
N GLY A 54 1.58 -13.30 22.10
CA GLY A 54 2.25 -14.57 22.37
C GLY A 54 3.67 -14.68 21.80
N ALA A 55 4.32 -13.55 21.51
CA ALA A 55 5.68 -13.54 21.03
C ALA A 55 6.68 -13.96 22.15
N SER A 56 7.83 -14.48 21.72
CA SER A 56 8.85 -14.91 22.67
C SER A 56 9.26 -13.79 23.63
N ALA A 57 9.48 -14.11 24.91
CA ALA A 57 10.02 -13.16 25.88
C ALA A 57 11.38 -12.58 25.45
N ASP A 58 12.12 -13.28 24.58
CA ASP A 58 13.38 -12.84 23.99
C ASP A 58 13.20 -11.93 22.76
N THR A 59 11.97 -11.71 22.26
CA THR A 59 11.73 -10.80 21.13
C THR A 59 12.19 -9.40 21.52
N PRO A 60 13.18 -8.82 20.79
CA PRO A 60 13.79 -7.56 21.15
C PRO A 60 12.80 -6.40 21.08
N LEU A 61 12.94 -5.46 22.02
CA LEU A 61 12.16 -4.24 22.10
C LEU A 61 13.09 -3.04 21.90
N VAL A 62 12.76 -2.19 20.92
CA VAL A 62 13.54 -0.99 20.57
C VAL A 62 12.69 0.24 20.88
N VAL A 63 13.24 1.12 21.75
CA VAL A 63 12.54 2.38 22.07
C VAL A 63 12.95 3.46 21.09
N ALA A 64 11.96 4.03 20.39
CA ALA A 64 12.16 5.17 19.51
C ALA A 64 10.88 6.02 19.48
N ASP A 65 11.05 7.35 19.52
CA ASP A 65 9.96 8.33 19.43
C ASP A 65 10.06 9.09 18.10
N ALA A 66 8.98 9.07 17.30
CA ALA A 66 8.93 9.79 16.02
C ALA A 66 9.07 11.33 16.17
N SER A 67 8.89 11.87 17.37
CA SER A 67 9.15 13.29 17.66
C SER A 67 10.60 13.60 18.04
N ASP A 68 11.45 12.57 18.17
CA ASP A 68 12.89 12.69 18.46
C ASP A 68 13.71 12.07 17.33
N PRO A 69 14.22 12.88 16.38
CA PRO A 69 14.96 12.40 15.21
C PRO A 69 16.19 11.56 15.58
N GLN A 70 16.81 11.79 16.75
CA GLN A 70 17.98 11.02 17.16
C GLN A 70 17.59 9.56 17.50
N THR A 71 16.50 9.37 18.26
CA THR A 71 16.03 8.02 18.59
C THR A 71 15.57 7.26 17.36
N VAL A 72 14.95 7.96 16.39
CA VAL A 72 14.57 7.39 15.07
C VAL A 72 15.82 6.94 14.32
N ARG A 73 16.85 7.79 14.24
CA ARG A 73 18.10 7.49 13.56
C ARG A 73 18.82 6.28 14.18
N ASP A 74 18.88 6.24 15.51
CA ASP A 74 19.50 5.14 16.26
C ASP A 74 18.77 3.81 16.02
N MET A 75 17.43 3.82 15.97
CA MET A 75 16.63 2.65 15.61
C MET A 75 16.89 2.21 14.18
N VAL A 76 16.84 3.14 13.20
CA VAL A 76 17.05 2.84 11.78
C VAL A 76 18.42 2.19 11.54
N GLY A 77 19.48 2.68 12.22
CA GLY A 77 20.83 2.11 12.12
C GLY A 77 20.96 0.65 12.60
N ARG A 78 19.96 0.12 13.32
CA ARG A 78 19.95 -1.25 13.84
C ARG A 78 19.19 -2.24 12.94
N GLY A 79 18.38 -1.77 11.98
CA GLY A 79 17.55 -2.61 11.12
C GLY A 79 18.02 -2.67 9.66
N LYS A 80 17.92 -3.84 9.02
CA LYS A 80 18.06 -3.93 7.56
C LYS A 80 16.84 -3.31 6.87
N VAL A 81 15.64 -3.59 7.40
CA VAL A 81 14.35 -3.03 6.93
C VAL A 81 13.60 -2.43 8.10
N ILE A 82 13.10 -1.21 7.92
CA ILE A 82 12.15 -0.58 8.81
C ILE A 82 10.74 -0.78 8.22
N CYS A 83 9.95 -1.59 8.89
CA CYS A 83 8.55 -1.86 8.59
C CYS A 83 7.69 -0.97 9.49
N THR A 84 7.19 0.15 8.97
CA THR A 84 6.53 1.16 9.81
C THR A 84 5.04 1.27 9.58
N THR A 85 4.31 1.39 10.69
CA THR A 85 2.88 1.69 10.75
C THR A 85 2.62 3.02 11.49
N VAL A 86 3.67 3.82 11.70
CA VAL A 86 3.58 5.10 12.42
C VAL A 86 3.06 6.18 11.48
N GLY A 87 1.77 6.42 11.54
CA GLY A 87 1.07 7.46 10.76
C GLY A 87 0.33 8.44 11.69
N PRO A 88 -0.21 9.56 11.17
CA PRO A 88 -0.11 10.04 9.78
C PRO A 88 1.33 10.27 9.33
N TYR A 89 1.69 9.78 8.13
CA TYR A 89 3.07 9.81 7.65
C TYR A 89 3.58 11.22 7.40
N GLN A 90 2.73 12.13 6.93
CA GLN A 90 3.06 13.55 6.78
C GLN A 90 3.43 14.26 8.10
N LEU A 91 3.09 13.66 9.26
CA LEU A 91 3.44 14.20 10.57
C LEU A 91 4.65 13.50 11.21
N TYR A 92 4.85 12.21 10.92
CA TYR A 92 5.80 11.36 11.65
C TYR A 92 6.74 10.54 10.76
N GLY A 93 6.51 10.51 9.45
CA GLY A 93 7.23 9.60 8.52
C GLY A 93 8.52 10.19 7.95
N SER A 94 8.64 11.53 7.86
CA SER A 94 9.73 12.17 7.10
C SER A 94 11.11 11.88 7.67
N ASP A 95 11.29 11.94 8.99
CA ASP A 95 12.58 11.66 9.64
C ASP A 95 12.99 10.19 9.51
N ILE A 96 12.01 9.27 9.45
CA ILE A 96 12.26 7.84 9.25
C ILE A 96 12.77 7.59 7.82
N VAL A 97 12.10 8.17 6.81
CA VAL A 97 12.51 8.08 5.40
C VAL A 97 13.88 8.69 5.19
N ALA A 98 14.13 9.88 5.76
CA ALA A 98 15.42 10.56 5.69
C ALA A 98 16.54 9.71 6.30
N ALA A 99 16.33 9.15 7.50
CA ALA A 99 17.30 8.28 8.15
C ALA A 99 17.57 7.00 7.34
N CYS A 100 16.54 6.37 6.79
CA CYS A 100 16.69 5.19 5.91
C CYS A 100 17.50 5.53 4.66
N ALA A 101 17.14 6.62 3.97
CA ALA A 101 17.86 7.08 2.78
C ALA A 101 19.33 7.39 3.05
N GLU A 102 19.65 7.96 4.21
CA GLU A 102 21.03 8.30 4.60
C GLU A 102 21.84 7.08 5.01
N LEU A 103 21.25 6.19 5.84
CA LEU A 103 21.97 5.07 6.45
C LEU A 103 22.03 3.82 5.55
N GLY A 104 21.27 3.79 4.46
CA GLY A 104 21.19 2.65 3.54
C GLY A 104 20.30 1.51 4.07
N SER A 105 19.41 1.78 5.03
CA SER A 105 18.40 0.82 5.48
C SER A 105 17.18 0.83 4.58
N ASP A 106 16.58 -0.33 4.35
CA ASP A 106 15.33 -0.41 3.59
C ASP A 106 14.14 0.06 4.42
N TYR A 107 13.07 0.40 3.72
CA TYR A 107 11.86 0.95 4.31
C TYR A 107 10.61 0.42 3.60
N VAL A 108 9.60 0.04 4.37
CA VAL A 108 8.24 -0.23 3.88
C VAL A 108 7.22 0.42 4.79
N ASP A 109 6.17 0.98 4.20
CA ASP A 109 5.02 1.58 4.87
C ASP A 109 3.70 1.17 4.24
N LEU A 110 2.60 1.69 4.76
CA LEU A 110 1.25 1.57 4.21
C LEU A 110 0.63 2.95 3.96
N SER A 111 1.44 3.90 3.50
CA SER A 111 0.99 5.27 3.25
C SER A 111 0.01 5.35 2.09
N GLY A 112 -1.13 6.02 2.33
CA GLY A 112 -2.08 6.50 1.34
C GLY A 112 -2.06 8.04 1.21
N GLU A 113 -0.92 8.69 1.49
CA GLU A 113 -0.77 10.15 1.58
C GLU A 113 0.06 10.70 0.39
N PRO A 114 -0.53 10.85 -0.83
CA PRO A 114 0.22 11.15 -2.05
C PRO A 114 0.97 12.48 -2.03
N GLY A 115 0.49 13.48 -1.30
CA GLY A 115 1.18 14.76 -1.14
C GLY A 115 2.50 14.61 -0.40
N TRP A 116 2.52 13.84 0.69
CA TRP A 116 3.73 13.50 1.44
C TRP A 116 4.66 12.59 0.64
N MET A 117 4.13 11.57 -0.01
CA MET A 117 4.93 10.68 -0.86
C MET A 117 5.63 11.44 -1.98
N HIS A 118 4.95 12.42 -2.61
CA HIS A 118 5.54 13.30 -3.64
C HIS A 118 6.78 14.03 -3.09
N GLU A 119 6.69 14.59 -1.87
CA GLU A 119 7.79 15.26 -1.21
C GLU A 119 8.94 14.29 -0.88
N MET A 120 8.65 13.11 -0.33
CA MET A 120 9.67 12.10 0.01
C MET A 120 10.40 11.59 -1.23
N ILE A 121 9.70 11.37 -2.33
CA ILE A 121 10.29 11.00 -3.63
C ILE A 121 11.23 12.09 -4.12
N ALA A 122 10.77 13.34 -4.15
CA ALA A 122 11.56 14.46 -4.65
C ALA A 122 12.81 14.72 -3.80
N THR A 123 12.71 14.52 -2.48
CA THR A 123 13.79 14.87 -1.54
C THR A 123 14.81 13.73 -1.37
N HIS A 124 14.37 12.47 -1.38
CA HIS A 124 15.19 11.36 -0.90
C HIS A 124 15.52 10.31 -1.96
N HIS A 125 14.97 10.39 -3.19
CA HIS A 125 15.24 9.37 -4.22
C HIS A 125 16.73 9.23 -4.53
N ASP A 126 17.41 10.34 -4.80
CA ASP A 126 18.83 10.33 -5.19
C ASP A 126 19.73 9.88 -4.04
N GLN A 127 19.42 10.29 -2.80
CA GLN A 127 20.16 9.85 -1.63
C GLN A 127 19.97 8.35 -1.37
N ALA A 128 18.76 7.84 -1.49
CA ALA A 128 18.45 6.42 -1.39
C ALA A 128 19.17 5.61 -2.48
N ALA A 129 19.22 6.12 -3.72
CA ALA A 129 19.97 5.51 -4.81
C ALA A 129 21.47 5.43 -4.52
N GLN A 130 22.05 6.47 -3.92
CA GLN A 130 23.48 6.52 -3.57
C GLN A 130 23.83 5.60 -2.38
N SER A 131 23.01 5.56 -1.35
CA SER A 131 23.25 4.76 -0.15
C SER A 131 22.90 3.27 -0.33
N GLY A 132 22.09 2.95 -1.35
CA GLY A 132 21.54 1.63 -1.58
C GLY A 132 20.24 1.34 -0.81
N ALA A 133 19.67 2.33 -0.11
CA ALA A 133 18.38 2.19 0.56
C ALA A 133 17.24 1.95 -0.44
N ARG A 134 16.38 0.96 -0.19
CA ARG A 134 15.18 0.69 -0.97
C ARG A 134 13.97 1.11 -0.16
N ILE A 135 13.38 2.24 -0.54
CA ILE A 135 12.25 2.83 0.13
C ILE A 135 11.00 2.50 -0.67
N VAL A 136 10.07 1.72 -0.11
CA VAL A 136 8.85 1.30 -0.81
C VAL A 136 7.63 1.77 -0.04
N HIS A 137 6.88 2.70 -0.63
CA HIS A 137 5.63 3.21 -0.07
C HIS A 137 4.43 2.32 -0.43
N SER A 138 3.35 2.43 0.34
CA SER A 138 2.04 1.84 0.03
C SER A 138 2.05 0.30 -0.06
N CYS A 139 2.70 -0.36 0.92
CA CYS A 139 2.80 -1.82 1.01
C CYS A 139 1.63 -2.46 1.80
N GLY A 140 0.46 -1.84 1.80
CA GLY A 140 -0.78 -2.37 2.35
C GLY A 140 -1.85 -2.59 1.26
N PHE A 141 -3.12 -2.68 1.66
CA PHE A 141 -4.25 -2.75 0.72
C PHE A 141 -4.27 -1.52 -0.21
N ASP A 142 -3.79 -0.41 0.28
CA ASP A 142 -3.44 0.76 -0.51
C ASP A 142 -1.91 0.72 -0.74
N SER A 143 -1.36 0.15 -1.84
CA SER A 143 -2.01 -0.17 -3.09
C SER A 143 -1.69 -1.59 -3.61
N ILE A 144 -1.19 -2.51 -2.78
CA ILE A 144 -0.62 -3.80 -3.25
C ILE A 144 -1.56 -4.58 -4.18
N PRO A 145 -2.85 -4.85 -3.86
CA PRO A 145 -3.72 -5.64 -4.73
C PRO A 145 -3.95 -4.99 -6.08
N PHE A 146 -3.95 -3.66 -6.13
CA PHE A 146 -4.20 -2.89 -7.35
C PHE A 146 -2.95 -2.79 -8.21
N ASP A 147 -1.82 -2.41 -7.65
CA ASP A 147 -0.55 -2.26 -8.35
C ASP A 147 -0.05 -3.60 -8.90
N LEU A 148 -0.04 -4.65 -8.06
CA LEU A 148 0.33 -5.99 -8.48
C LEU A 148 -0.72 -6.66 -9.37
N GLY A 149 -2.01 -6.31 -9.23
CA GLY A 149 -3.08 -6.82 -10.07
C GLY A 149 -2.95 -6.32 -11.51
N VAL A 150 -2.67 -5.03 -11.70
CA VAL A 150 -2.34 -4.46 -13.02
C VAL A 150 -1.09 -5.11 -13.59
N TYR A 151 -0.03 -5.26 -12.78
CA TYR A 151 1.20 -5.94 -13.22
C TYR A 151 0.93 -7.37 -13.68
N PHE A 152 0.17 -8.14 -12.90
CA PHE A 152 -0.18 -9.52 -13.22
C PHE A 152 -0.95 -9.62 -14.54
N LEU A 153 -1.95 -8.75 -14.76
CA LEU A 153 -2.69 -8.66 -16.01
C LEU A 153 -1.76 -8.31 -17.20
N GLN A 154 -0.87 -7.34 -17.02
CA GLN A 154 0.04 -6.88 -18.08
C GLN A 154 1.10 -7.94 -18.45
N GLN A 155 1.59 -8.72 -17.47
CA GLN A 155 2.45 -9.85 -17.76
C GLN A 155 1.72 -10.92 -18.60
N ALA A 156 0.48 -11.25 -18.23
CA ALA A 156 -0.34 -12.18 -18.99
C ALA A 156 -0.68 -11.65 -20.39
N ALA A 157 -0.90 -10.35 -20.55
CA ALA A 157 -1.11 -9.72 -21.85
C ALA A 157 0.16 -9.80 -22.73
N GLN A 158 1.32 -9.56 -22.14
CA GLN A 158 2.61 -9.70 -22.83
C GLN A 158 2.82 -11.15 -23.31
N ASP A 159 2.51 -12.13 -22.48
CA ASP A 159 2.64 -13.56 -22.83
C ASP A 159 1.64 -13.99 -23.92
N LYS A 160 0.39 -13.49 -23.84
CA LYS A 160 -0.70 -13.90 -24.76
C LYS A 160 -0.68 -13.14 -26.08
N PHE A 161 -0.39 -11.83 -26.05
CA PHE A 161 -0.51 -10.93 -27.20
C PHE A 161 0.83 -10.34 -27.70
N GLY A 162 1.93 -10.55 -26.96
CA GLY A 162 3.23 -9.97 -27.25
C GLY A 162 3.31 -8.45 -27.01
N LYS A 163 2.31 -7.85 -26.35
CA LYS A 163 2.20 -6.42 -26.05
C LYS A 163 1.34 -6.17 -24.81
N PRO A 164 1.53 -5.03 -24.11
CA PRO A 164 0.65 -4.64 -23.04
C PRO A 164 -0.71 -4.18 -23.55
N LEU A 165 -1.68 -4.12 -22.63
CA LEU A 165 -3.01 -3.55 -22.89
C LEU A 165 -3.04 -2.10 -22.40
N PRO A 166 -3.24 -1.11 -23.30
CA PRO A 166 -3.11 0.31 -22.97
C PRO A 166 -4.26 0.84 -22.10
N ARG A 167 -5.39 0.14 -22.03
CA ARG A 167 -6.53 0.50 -21.19
C ARG A 167 -6.83 -0.61 -20.19
N VAL A 168 -6.68 -0.31 -18.90
CA VAL A 168 -7.05 -1.22 -17.80
C VAL A 168 -8.07 -0.56 -16.89
N ARG A 169 -9.10 -1.30 -16.51
CA ARG A 169 -10.15 -0.92 -15.56
C ARG A 169 -10.01 -1.77 -14.31
N GLY A 170 -9.76 -1.16 -13.15
CA GLY A 170 -9.85 -1.79 -11.83
C GLY A 170 -11.30 -1.72 -11.33
N ARG A 171 -11.89 -2.83 -10.95
CA ARG A 171 -13.29 -2.90 -10.51
C ARG A 171 -13.40 -3.69 -9.22
N VAL A 172 -13.70 -3.00 -8.13
CA VAL A 172 -13.94 -3.65 -6.83
C VAL A 172 -15.30 -4.33 -6.88
N ARG A 173 -15.32 -5.66 -6.93
CA ARG A 173 -16.54 -6.49 -6.97
C ARG A 173 -17.09 -6.74 -5.57
N ALA A 174 -16.20 -6.92 -4.60
CA ALA A 174 -16.54 -7.09 -3.19
C ALA A 174 -15.46 -6.51 -2.30
N MET A 175 -15.85 -5.91 -1.21
CA MET A 175 -14.96 -5.43 -0.16
C MET A 175 -15.73 -5.39 1.16
N ASN A 176 -15.37 -6.26 2.09
CA ASN A 176 -15.94 -6.34 3.44
C ASN A 176 -14.85 -6.05 4.45
N GLY A 177 -14.96 -4.93 5.13
CA GLY A 177 -14.02 -4.46 6.14
C GLY A 177 -14.46 -3.15 6.75
N GLU A 178 -13.82 -2.76 7.83
CA GLU A 178 -14.08 -1.53 8.57
C GLU A 178 -12.82 -0.64 8.58
N PHE A 179 -12.98 0.64 8.89
CA PHE A 179 -11.86 1.57 9.02
C PHE A 179 -11.37 1.67 10.47
N SER A 180 -10.09 2.02 10.67
CA SER A 180 -9.52 2.33 11.98
C SER A 180 -9.37 3.83 12.19
N GLY A 181 -9.10 4.21 13.43
CA GLY A 181 -8.77 5.59 13.79
C GLY A 181 -7.50 6.12 13.10
N GLY A 182 -6.57 5.24 12.70
CA GLY A 182 -5.39 5.62 11.93
C GLY A 182 -5.73 6.15 10.53
N THR A 183 -6.63 5.48 9.81
CA THR A 183 -7.11 5.92 8.49
C THR A 183 -7.82 7.27 8.58
N ALA A 184 -8.69 7.44 9.57
CA ALA A 184 -9.39 8.71 9.78
C ALA A 184 -8.41 9.85 10.14
N ALA A 185 -7.39 9.57 10.95
CA ALA A 185 -6.36 10.54 11.30
C ALA A 185 -5.53 10.99 10.09
N SER A 186 -5.18 10.09 9.16
CA SER A 186 -4.46 10.43 7.92
C SER A 186 -5.31 11.31 7.00
N LEU A 187 -6.62 11.04 6.87
CA LEU A 187 -7.52 11.91 6.12
C LEU A 187 -7.60 13.30 6.75
N GLY A 188 -7.79 13.39 8.07
CA GLY A 188 -7.82 14.65 8.80
C GLY A 188 -6.54 15.46 8.64
N ALA A 189 -5.37 14.81 8.70
CA ALA A 189 -4.08 15.44 8.49
C ALA A 189 -3.94 15.96 7.03
N THR A 190 -4.42 15.23 6.03
CA THR A 190 -4.41 15.67 4.63
C THR A 190 -5.30 16.90 4.42
N MET A 191 -6.49 16.93 5.01
CA MET A 191 -7.36 18.13 4.95
C MET A 191 -6.70 19.34 5.60
N ALA A 192 -6.08 19.16 6.78
CA ALA A 192 -5.35 20.24 7.45
C ALA A 192 -4.11 20.72 6.67
N ALA A 193 -3.45 19.83 5.93
CA ALA A 193 -2.33 20.19 5.05
C ALA A 193 -2.81 21.01 3.84
N LEU A 194 -3.95 20.65 3.24
CA LEU A 194 -4.57 21.41 2.15
C LEU A 194 -4.97 22.82 2.56
N GLU A 195 -5.51 23.00 3.76
CA GLU A 195 -5.85 24.33 4.29
C GLU A 195 -4.61 25.22 4.43
N LYS A 196 -3.48 24.65 4.81
CA LYS A 196 -2.19 25.37 4.96
C LYS A 196 -1.48 25.61 3.64
N ASN A 197 -1.59 24.68 2.70
CA ASN A 197 -0.91 24.72 1.41
C ASN A 197 -1.87 24.29 0.28
N PRO A 198 -2.68 25.22 -0.27
CA PRO A 198 -3.61 24.92 -1.38
C PRO A 198 -2.94 24.36 -2.64
N ALA A 199 -1.63 24.59 -2.85
CA ALA A 199 -0.90 24.05 -4.00
C ALA A 199 -0.85 22.51 -3.99
N LEU A 200 -1.08 21.87 -2.84
CA LEU A 200 -1.22 20.41 -2.77
C LEU A 200 -2.42 19.89 -3.60
N LEU A 201 -3.40 20.73 -3.90
CA LEU A 201 -4.51 20.34 -4.78
C LEU A 201 -4.02 19.91 -6.17
N ASP A 202 -3.01 20.59 -6.72
CA ASP A 202 -2.43 20.22 -8.02
C ASP A 202 -1.77 18.84 -7.96
N VAL A 203 -1.08 18.52 -6.86
CA VAL A 203 -0.48 17.20 -6.65
C VAL A 203 -1.56 16.12 -6.50
N LEU A 204 -2.62 16.40 -5.76
CA LEU A 204 -3.71 15.46 -5.53
C LEU A 204 -4.55 15.23 -6.79
N ALA A 205 -4.77 16.28 -7.61
CA ALA A 205 -5.53 16.20 -8.84
C ALA A 205 -4.76 15.54 -10.00
N ASN A 206 -3.43 15.61 -10.00
CA ASN A 206 -2.62 15.06 -11.07
C ASN A 206 -2.39 13.55 -10.89
N PRO A 207 -2.89 12.66 -11.78
CA PRO A 207 -2.69 11.21 -11.69
C PRO A 207 -1.22 10.80 -11.84
N PHE A 208 -0.37 11.65 -12.44
CA PHE A 208 1.05 11.42 -12.66
C PHE A 208 1.96 12.12 -11.64
N SER A 209 1.41 12.69 -10.58
CA SER A 209 2.19 13.49 -9.61
C SER A 209 3.34 12.73 -8.94
N LEU A 210 3.28 11.41 -8.88
CA LEU A 210 4.36 10.57 -8.35
C LEU A 210 5.33 10.05 -9.43
N SER A 211 5.15 10.40 -10.71
CA SER A 211 5.86 9.79 -11.85
C SER A 211 7.04 10.63 -12.37
N ASN A 212 7.77 11.31 -11.49
CA ASN A 212 9.02 12.03 -11.80
C ASN A 212 8.90 13.01 -12.98
N GLY A 213 7.79 13.77 -13.05
CA GLY A 213 7.55 14.77 -14.09
C GLY A 213 7.03 14.20 -15.41
N PHE A 214 6.79 12.91 -15.52
CA PHE A 214 6.09 12.36 -16.69
C PHE A 214 4.68 12.93 -16.79
N VAL A 215 4.27 13.31 -18.00
CA VAL A 215 2.92 13.76 -18.34
C VAL A 215 2.35 12.77 -19.35
N GLY A 216 1.41 11.96 -18.90
CA GLY A 216 0.73 10.96 -19.72
C GLY A 216 -0.56 11.49 -20.37
N PRO A 217 -1.34 10.61 -21.02
CA PRO A 217 -2.62 10.95 -21.62
C PRO A 217 -3.68 11.32 -20.58
N ASP A 218 -4.75 11.96 -21.03
CA ASP A 218 -5.94 12.18 -20.19
C ASP A 218 -6.44 10.86 -19.61
N GLN A 219 -6.70 10.86 -18.31
CA GLN A 219 -7.20 9.68 -17.62
C GLN A 219 -8.73 9.68 -17.55
N PRO A 220 -9.37 8.49 -17.59
CA PRO A 220 -10.81 8.37 -17.41
C PRO A 220 -11.27 8.96 -16.06
N ALA A 221 -12.47 9.51 -16.02
CA ALA A 221 -13.04 10.03 -14.79
C ALA A 221 -13.38 8.88 -13.83
N ASP A 222 -12.89 8.97 -12.59
CA ASP A 222 -13.09 8.00 -11.49
C ASP A 222 -13.92 8.59 -10.32
N ASN A 223 -14.49 9.78 -10.51
CA ASN A 223 -15.21 10.54 -9.48
C ASN A 223 -16.72 10.71 -9.75
N LYS A 224 -17.27 9.97 -10.71
CA LYS A 224 -18.70 10.02 -11.09
C LYS A 224 -19.25 8.63 -11.28
N ILE A 225 -20.55 8.48 -11.01
CA ILE A 225 -21.26 7.24 -11.35
C ILE A 225 -21.50 7.19 -12.88
N TYR A 226 -21.35 6.01 -13.46
CA TYR A 226 -21.68 5.72 -14.86
C TYR A 226 -21.92 4.23 -15.07
N GLU A 227 -22.51 3.86 -16.20
CA GLU A 227 -22.58 2.46 -16.61
C GLU A 227 -21.30 2.09 -17.38
N ASP A 228 -20.54 1.11 -16.85
CA ASP A 228 -19.31 0.62 -17.48
C ASP A 228 -19.66 -0.19 -18.74
N ASP A 229 -19.28 0.34 -19.89
CA ASP A 229 -19.57 -0.23 -21.22
C ASP A 229 -18.92 -1.60 -21.46
N ALA A 230 -17.79 -1.87 -20.78
CA ALA A 230 -17.11 -3.15 -20.89
C ALA A 230 -17.79 -4.28 -20.10
N LEU A 231 -18.57 -3.94 -19.07
CA LEU A 231 -19.19 -4.90 -18.15
C LEU A 231 -20.74 -4.85 -18.16
N GLY A 232 -21.35 -3.77 -18.69
CA GLY A 232 -22.80 -3.57 -18.64
C GLY A 232 -23.32 -3.43 -17.19
N GLN A 233 -22.51 -2.85 -16.32
CA GLN A 233 -22.83 -2.65 -14.91
C GLN A 233 -22.54 -1.22 -14.50
N TRP A 234 -23.29 -0.72 -13.51
CA TRP A 234 -23.04 0.56 -12.90
C TRP A 234 -21.80 0.51 -11.99
N VAL A 235 -21.09 1.64 -11.94
CA VAL A 235 -19.93 1.84 -11.08
C VAL A 235 -20.06 3.11 -10.27
N ALA A 236 -19.48 3.09 -9.07
CA ALA A 236 -19.35 4.23 -8.17
C ALA A 236 -17.88 4.53 -7.88
N PRO A 237 -17.55 5.80 -7.52
CA PRO A 237 -16.21 6.16 -7.09
C PRO A 237 -15.69 5.27 -5.96
N PHE A 238 -14.42 4.92 -6.03
CA PHE A 238 -13.73 4.17 -5.00
C PHE A 238 -12.75 5.09 -4.26
N ILE A 239 -12.87 5.16 -2.93
CA ILE A 239 -12.12 6.12 -2.12
C ILE A 239 -10.60 5.99 -2.27
N MET A 240 -10.09 4.76 -2.47
CA MET A 240 -8.65 4.53 -2.59
C MET A 240 -8.10 4.78 -4.00
N ALA A 241 -8.95 5.01 -5.00
CA ALA A 241 -8.51 5.34 -6.36
C ALA A 241 -7.56 6.54 -6.38
N ALA A 242 -7.75 7.51 -5.50
CA ALA A 242 -6.93 8.71 -5.39
C ALA A 242 -5.44 8.45 -5.15
N ILE A 243 -5.08 7.35 -4.47
CA ILE A 243 -3.70 6.93 -4.26
C ILE A 243 -3.31 5.79 -5.18
N ASN A 244 -4.16 4.79 -5.39
CA ASN A 244 -3.83 3.61 -6.18
C ASN A 244 -3.51 3.97 -7.63
N THR A 245 -4.28 4.87 -8.27
CA THR A 245 -4.01 5.33 -9.64
C THR A 245 -2.63 5.97 -9.78
N LYS A 246 -2.23 6.79 -8.82
CA LYS A 246 -0.90 7.43 -8.81
C LYS A 246 0.23 6.42 -8.64
N ASN A 247 0.05 5.42 -7.77
CA ASN A 247 1.03 4.35 -7.57
C ASN A 247 1.18 3.50 -8.84
N ILE A 248 0.10 3.15 -9.51
CA ILE A 248 0.14 2.37 -10.76
C ILE A 248 0.85 3.15 -11.88
N HIS A 249 0.58 4.45 -12.03
CA HIS A 249 1.29 5.29 -13.00
C HIS A 249 2.76 5.45 -12.65
N ARG A 250 3.10 5.58 -11.37
CA ARG A 250 4.49 5.58 -10.91
C ARG A 250 5.16 4.24 -11.20
N SER A 251 4.50 3.11 -10.94
CA SER A 251 5.00 1.78 -11.25
C SER A 251 5.29 1.63 -12.74
N ASN A 252 4.38 2.07 -13.62
CA ASN A 252 4.62 2.09 -15.06
C ASN A 252 5.85 2.92 -15.44
N ALA A 253 5.99 4.12 -14.87
CA ALA A 253 7.15 4.99 -15.14
C ALA A 253 8.47 4.34 -14.68
N LEU A 254 8.51 3.75 -13.48
CA LEU A 254 9.69 3.08 -12.93
C LEU A 254 10.05 1.79 -13.68
N LEU A 255 9.08 1.14 -14.32
CA LEU A 255 9.27 -0.01 -15.22
C LEU A 255 9.64 0.41 -16.65
N GLY A 256 10.02 1.68 -16.89
CA GLY A 256 10.35 2.18 -18.23
C GLY A 256 9.15 2.22 -19.17
N HIS A 257 7.96 2.47 -18.62
CA HIS A 257 6.68 2.48 -19.36
C HIS A 257 6.33 1.11 -19.99
N ALA A 258 6.55 0.04 -19.24
CA ALA A 258 6.23 -1.33 -19.68
C ALA A 258 4.75 -1.53 -20.06
N TYR A 259 3.83 -0.70 -19.54
CA TYR A 259 2.40 -0.71 -19.90
C TYR A 259 2.09 0.25 -21.07
N GLY A 260 3.11 0.96 -21.58
CA GLY A 260 3.01 2.00 -22.62
C GLY A 260 2.92 3.42 -22.03
N THR A 261 3.31 4.42 -22.84
CA THR A 261 3.18 5.85 -22.50
C THR A 261 1.73 6.33 -22.59
N GLU A 262 0.90 5.65 -23.41
CA GLU A 262 -0.54 5.94 -23.58
C GLU A 262 -1.42 5.15 -22.62
N PHE A 263 -0.83 4.59 -21.55
CA PHE A 263 -1.54 3.77 -20.58
C PHE A 263 -2.59 4.58 -19.82
N GLN A 264 -3.83 4.05 -19.80
CA GLN A 264 -4.97 4.61 -19.10
C GLN A 264 -5.49 3.62 -18.06
N TYR A 265 -5.73 4.14 -16.86
CA TYR A 265 -6.26 3.37 -15.74
C TYR A 265 -7.30 4.18 -14.96
N ASP A 266 -8.40 3.53 -14.56
CA ASP A 266 -9.36 4.03 -13.57
C ASP A 266 -9.80 2.91 -12.64
N GLU A 267 -10.28 3.28 -11.46
CA GLU A 267 -10.63 2.36 -10.39
C GLU A 267 -11.97 2.74 -9.78
N MET A 268 -12.94 1.81 -9.84
CA MET A 268 -14.32 2.05 -9.41
C MET A 268 -14.89 0.83 -8.65
N MET A 269 -15.91 1.05 -7.85
CA MET A 269 -16.71 -0.02 -7.24
C MET A 269 -17.80 -0.47 -8.21
N LEU A 270 -17.95 -1.78 -8.44
CA LEU A 270 -19.09 -2.36 -9.15
C LEU A 270 -20.33 -2.36 -8.24
N THR A 271 -21.46 -1.90 -8.77
CA THR A 271 -22.72 -1.80 -8.02
C THR A 271 -23.87 -2.59 -8.63
N GLY A 272 -23.62 -3.28 -9.76
CA GLY A 272 -24.61 -4.13 -10.43
C GLY A 272 -25.22 -3.52 -11.68
N SER A 273 -26.15 -4.24 -12.28
CA SER A 273 -26.78 -3.85 -13.56
C SER A 273 -28.17 -3.21 -13.36
N GLY A 274 -28.63 -2.44 -14.36
CA GLY A 274 -29.97 -1.86 -14.41
C GLY A 274 -30.28 -0.85 -13.32
N ASP A 275 -31.56 -0.62 -13.03
CA ASP A 275 -32.02 0.39 -12.08
C ASP A 275 -31.56 0.15 -10.64
N GLU A 276 -31.41 -1.12 -10.24
CA GLU A 276 -30.90 -1.46 -8.89
C GLU A 276 -29.42 -1.14 -8.77
N GLY A 277 -28.62 -1.46 -9.80
CA GLY A 277 -27.20 -1.09 -9.86
C GLY A 277 -26.99 0.42 -9.81
N MET A 278 -27.81 1.19 -10.54
CA MET A 278 -27.77 2.66 -10.52
C MET A 278 -28.05 3.23 -9.12
N LYS A 279 -29.11 2.75 -8.45
CA LYS A 279 -29.45 3.19 -7.08
C LYS A 279 -28.34 2.86 -6.08
N MET A 280 -27.72 1.67 -6.23
CA MET A 280 -26.60 1.31 -5.39
C MET A 280 -25.36 2.20 -5.66
N ALA A 281 -25.12 2.59 -6.93
CA ALA A 281 -24.06 3.52 -7.29
C ALA A 281 -24.27 4.91 -6.67
N GLU A 282 -25.51 5.43 -6.72
CA GLU A 282 -25.88 6.70 -6.07
C GLU A 282 -25.66 6.62 -4.55
N PHE A 283 -26.10 5.53 -3.93
CA PHE A 283 -25.90 5.31 -2.48
C PHE A 283 -24.41 5.26 -2.12
N ALA A 284 -23.61 4.47 -2.85
CA ALA A 284 -22.17 4.34 -2.61
C ALA A 284 -21.43 5.68 -2.82
N ALA A 285 -21.78 6.43 -3.86
CA ALA A 285 -21.18 7.74 -4.14
C ALA A 285 -21.52 8.79 -3.08
N ALA A 286 -22.68 8.68 -2.42
CA ALA A 286 -23.09 9.58 -1.33
C ALA A 286 -22.48 9.18 0.03
N ALA A 287 -22.02 7.95 0.18
CA ALA A 287 -21.45 7.45 1.42
C ALA A 287 -20.05 8.03 1.66
N ASN A 288 -19.81 8.51 2.88
CA ASN A 288 -18.46 8.87 3.33
C ASN A 288 -18.16 8.15 4.65
N PRO A 289 -17.55 6.97 4.59
CA PRO A 289 -17.34 6.12 5.78
C PRO A 289 -16.31 6.67 6.77
N LEU A 290 -15.58 7.73 6.39
CA LEU A 290 -14.53 8.36 7.22
C LEU A 290 -15.00 9.63 7.93
N VAL A 291 -16.27 10.00 7.77
CA VAL A 291 -16.86 11.19 8.39
C VAL A 291 -18.14 10.82 9.14
N GLY A 292 -18.27 11.25 10.40
CA GLY A 292 -19.45 11.01 11.25
C GLY A 292 -19.10 10.75 12.71
N ASP A 293 -20.11 10.49 13.52
CA ASP A 293 -19.97 10.31 14.96
C ASP A 293 -19.36 8.94 15.38
N ASN A 294 -19.29 7.99 14.47
CA ASN A 294 -18.82 6.61 14.71
C ASN A 294 -17.39 6.35 14.18
N VAL A 295 -16.61 7.39 13.95
CA VAL A 295 -15.21 7.22 13.51
C VAL A 295 -14.36 6.69 14.66
N PRO A 296 -13.64 5.56 14.49
CA PRO A 296 -12.81 4.98 15.55
C PRO A 296 -11.73 5.95 16.03
N GLN A 297 -11.40 5.88 17.32
CA GLN A 297 -10.31 6.67 17.89
C GLN A 297 -8.93 6.10 17.53
N PRO A 298 -7.85 6.89 17.57
CA PRO A 298 -6.50 6.39 17.35
C PRO A 298 -6.18 5.19 18.28
N GLY A 299 -5.77 4.07 17.68
CA GLY A 299 -5.51 2.81 18.37
C GLY A 299 -6.69 1.83 18.38
N GLU A 300 -7.87 2.28 17.96
CA GLU A 300 -9.06 1.42 17.79
C GLU A 300 -9.19 0.97 16.33
N GLY A 301 -9.85 -0.18 16.15
CA GLY A 301 -10.13 -0.75 14.83
C GLY A 301 -11.02 -2.00 14.96
N PRO A 302 -11.29 -2.69 13.82
CA PRO A 302 -12.20 -3.84 13.81
C PRO A 302 -11.78 -4.98 14.71
N SER A 303 -12.78 -5.69 15.25
CA SER A 303 -12.57 -6.88 16.08
C SER A 303 -11.86 -8.00 15.32
N ARG A 304 -11.34 -9.02 16.01
CA ARG A 304 -10.75 -10.19 15.37
C ARG A 304 -11.77 -10.89 14.46
N GLU A 305 -12.98 -11.10 14.96
CA GLU A 305 -14.07 -11.74 14.21
C GLU A 305 -14.41 -10.95 12.95
N SER A 306 -14.49 -9.62 13.03
CA SER A 306 -14.77 -8.76 11.88
C SER A 306 -13.65 -8.87 10.83
N ARG A 307 -12.38 -8.88 11.26
CA ARG A 307 -11.24 -9.03 10.35
C ARG A 307 -11.18 -10.41 9.68
N GLU A 308 -11.47 -11.46 10.41
CA GLU A 308 -11.48 -12.85 9.91
C GLU A 308 -12.69 -13.15 9.01
N ALA A 309 -13.79 -12.43 9.18
CA ALA A 309 -14.99 -12.51 8.32
C ALA A 309 -14.89 -11.61 7.08
N GLY A 310 -13.90 -10.73 7.02
CA GLY A 310 -13.68 -9.83 5.90
C GLY A 310 -13.20 -10.55 4.64
N ASN A 311 -13.37 -9.90 3.51
CA ASN A 311 -12.82 -10.36 2.22
C ASN A 311 -12.83 -9.21 1.22
N TYR A 312 -12.13 -9.42 0.10
CA TYR A 312 -12.21 -8.54 -1.05
C TYR A 312 -11.97 -9.29 -2.36
N ASP A 313 -12.51 -8.73 -3.44
CA ASP A 313 -12.37 -9.23 -4.79
C ASP A 313 -12.33 -8.06 -5.78
N ILE A 314 -11.23 -7.97 -6.54
CA ILE A 314 -10.95 -6.89 -7.47
C ILE A 314 -10.75 -7.49 -8.85
N LEU A 315 -11.57 -7.07 -9.81
CA LEU A 315 -11.47 -7.43 -11.21
C LEU A 315 -10.64 -6.39 -11.96
N PHE A 316 -9.74 -6.84 -12.80
CA PHE A 316 -9.01 -6.03 -13.78
C PHE A 316 -9.41 -6.41 -15.18
N VAL A 317 -9.88 -5.44 -15.98
CA VAL A 317 -10.26 -5.64 -17.38
C VAL A 317 -9.32 -4.83 -18.26
N GLY A 318 -8.46 -5.53 -18.98
CA GLY A 318 -7.53 -4.92 -19.94
C GLY A 318 -8.08 -5.02 -21.37
N THR A 319 -7.96 -3.94 -22.14
CA THR A 319 -8.41 -3.87 -23.55
C THR A 319 -7.46 -3.06 -24.42
N ASP A 320 -7.46 -3.33 -25.73
CA ASP A 320 -6.80 -2.50 -26.72
C ASP A 320 -7.72 -2.21 -27.93
N ALA A 321 -7.21 -1.39 -28.87
CA ALA A 321 -7.94 -1.00 -30.07
C ALA A 321 -8.08 -2.13 -31.11
N ASP A 322 -7.29 -3.21 -31.01
CA ASP A 322 -7.35 -4.37 -31.90
C ASP A 322 -8.41 -5.38 -31.45
N GLY A 323 -9.14 -5.09 -30.35
CA GLY A 323 -10.17 -5.95 -29.78
C GLY A 323 -9.63 -7.02 -28.85
N ASN A 324 -8.34 -7.00 -28.49
CA ASN A 324 -7.79 -7.86 -27.46
C ASN A 324 -8.41 -7.49 -26.10
N ARG A 325 -8.80 -8.52 -25.36
CA ARG A 325 -9.33 -8.41 -24.00
C ARG A 325 -8.72 -9.49 -23.11
N LEU A 326 -8.42 -9.11 -21.88
CA LEU A 326 -7.98 -10.02 -20.82
C LEU A 326 -8.61 -9.58 -19.49
N GLU A 327 -8.99 -10.56 -18.70
CA GLU A 327 -9.51 -10.34 -17.36
C GLU A 327 -8.67 -11.09 -16.34
N ALA A 328 -8.37 -10.40 -15.25
CA ALA A 328 -7.68 -10.97 -14.10
C ALA A 328 -8.36 -10.53 -12.82
N SER A 329 -8.20 -11.28 -11.75
CA SER A 329 -8.68 -10.88 -10.43
C SER A 329 -7.63 -11.04 -9.35
N VAL A 330 -7.76 -10.19 -8.32
CA VAL A 330 -7.03 -10.29 -7.07
C VAL A 330 -8.03 -10.34 -5.94
N GLY A 331 -7.92 -11.37 -5.09
CA GLY A 331 -8.79 -11.55 -3.93
C GLY A 331 -8.00 -11.82 -2.66
N GLY A 332 -8.66 -11.61 -1.52
CA GLY A 332 -8.15 -11.95 -0.19
C GLY A 332 -9.28 -12.42 0.72
N ASP A 333 -8.93 -13.27 1.68
CA ASP A 333 -9.83 -13.97 2.60
C ASP A 333 -9.92 -13.33 4.00
N LEU A 334 -9.39 -12.12 4.15
CA LEU A 334 -9.45 -11.29 5.35
C LEU A 334 -9.93 -9.88 5.00
N ASP A 335 -10.27 -9.10 6.03
CA ASP A 335 -10.57 -7.69 5.82
C ASP A 335 -9.40 -6.98 5.13
N PRO A 336 -9.69 -6.10 4.15
CA PRO A 336 -8.64 -5.45 3.38
C PRO A 336 -7.77 -4.53 4.24
N GLY A 337 -8.40 -3.80 5.16
CA GLY A 337 -7.77 -2.69 5.86
C GLY A 337 -6.68 -3.09 6.84
N TYR A 338 -6.81 -4.24 7.51
CA TYR A 338 -5.89 -4.59 8.61
C TYR A 338 -5.46 -6.04 8.62
N GLY A 339 -6.37 -6.99 8.50
CA GLY A 339 -6.04 -8.41 8.47
C GLY A 339 -5.16 -8.76 7.28
N SER A 340 -5.57 -8.39 6.08
CA SER A 340 -4.79 -8.59 4.86
C SER A 340 -3.59 -7.63 4.78
N THR A 341 -3.78 -6.34 5.12
CA THR A 341 -2.72 -5.32 5.09
C THR A 341 -1.55 -5.66 5.99
N SER A 342 -1.78 -6.19 7.21
CA SER A 342 -0.69 -6.56 8.12
C SER A 342 0.21 -7.65 7.53
N ARG A 343 -0.39 -8.62 6.84
CA ARG A 343 0.34 -9.67 6.12
C ARG A 343 1.08 -9.13 4.90
N MET A 344 0.44 -8.26 4.10
CA MET A 344 1.07 -7.61 2.93
C MET A 344 2.32 -6.83 3.34
N LEU A 345 2.22 -6.04 4.42
CA LEU A 345 3.33 -5.22 4.90
C LEU A 345 4.47 -6.09 5.44
N GLY A 346 4.17 -7.12 6.22
CA GLY A 346 5.15 -8.09 6.70
C GLY A 346 5.87 -8.81 5.55
N GLU A 347 5.11 -9.32 4.57
CA GLU A 347 5.68 -9.99 3.38
C GLU A 347 6.51 -9.04 2.53
N SER A 348 6.13 -7.77 2.41
CA SER A 348 6.93 -6.77 1.69
C SER A 348 8.29 -6.54 2.35
N ALA A 349 8.33 -6.42 3.69
CA ALA A 349 9.58 -6.28 4.43
C ALA A 349 10.50 -7.50 4.23
N VAL A 350 9.95 -8.70 4.36
CA VAL A 350 10.73 -9.94 4.18
C VAL A 350 11.15 -10.13 2.72
N CYS A 351 10.28 -9.81 1.74
CA CYS A 351 10.61 -9.88 0.30
C CYS A 351 11.83 -9.02 -0.06
N LEU A 352 11.91 -7.81 0.47
CA LEU A 352 13.05 -6.93 0.22
C LEU A 352 14.38 -7.55 0.66
N ILE A 353 14.44 -8.16 1.83
CA ILE A 353 15.69 -8.71 2.37
C ILE A 353 16.06 -10.07 1.79
N THR A 354 15.07 -10.88 1.39
CA THR A 354 15.32 -12.27 0.97
C THR A 354 15.35 -12.43 -0.55
N ASP A 355 14.50 -11.73 -1.27
CA ASP A 355 14.26 -12.00 -2.70
C ASP A 355 14.74 -10.88 -3.62
N CYS A 356 14.96 -9.66 -3.10
CA CYS A 356 15.25 -8.49 -3.90
C CYS A 356 16.69 -7.99 -3.77
N ALA A 357 17.67 -8.88 -3.60
CA ALA A 357 19.08 -8.51 -3.42
C ALA A 357 19.64 -7.64 -4.56
N ASP A 358 19.16 -7.85 -5.79
CA ASP A 358 19.62 -7.17 -6.99
C ASP A 358 18.94 -5.80 -7.22
N LEU A 359 17.95 -5.42 -6.41
CA LEU A 359 17.26 -4.14 -6.54
C LEU A 359 18.18 -3.01 -6.09
N ALA A 360 18.41 -2.04 -6.97
CA ALA A 360 19.16 -0.82 -6.65
C ALA A 360 18.46 0.02 -5.58
N GLY A 361 19.21 0.91 -4.92
CA GLY A 361 18.60 1.91 -4.03
C GLY A 361 17.70 2.90 -4.78
N GLY A 362 16.73 3.46 -4.08
CA GLY A 362 15.77 4.41 -4.63
C GLY A 362 14.45 4.40 -3.88
N VAL A 363 13.51 5.25 -4.31
CA VAL A 363 12.14 5.28 -3.80
C VAL A 363 11.21 4.65 -4.82
N TYR A 364 10.45 3.66 -4.39
CA TYR A 364 9.65 2.76 -5.24
C TYR A 364 8.19 2.69 -4.81
N THR A 365 7.38 2.09 -5.68
CA THR A 365 6.09 1.45 -5.41
C THR A 365 6.28 -0.07 -5.38
N PRO A 366 5.33 -0.86 -4.88
CA PRO A 366 5.49 -2.31 -4.71
C PRO A 366 5.88 -3.08 -5.97
N THR A 367 5.24 -2.78 -7.10
CA THR A 367 5.47 -3.51 -8.36
C THR A 367 6.91 -3.41 -8.87
N PRO A 368 7.51 -2.22 -9.11
CA PRO A 368 8.89 -2.13 -9.59
C PRO A 368 9.92 -2.61 -8.57
N ALA A 369 9.59 -2.58 -7.28
CA ALA A 369 10.47 -3.09 -6.24
C ALA A 369 10.49 -4.62 -6.16
N MET A 370 9.34 -5.24 -6.20
CA MET A 370 9.17 -6.64 -5.79
C MET A 370 8.40 -7.51 -6.81
N GLY A 371 7.44 -6.94 -7.55
CA GLY A 371 6.70 -7.58 -8.66
C GLY A 371 6.28 -9.02 -8.42
N ALA A 372 6.66 -9.93 -9.31
CA ALA A 372 6.30 -11.35 -9.25
C ALA A 372 6.81 -12.05 -7.97
N LYS A 373 7.90 -11.57 -7.36
CA LYS A 373 8.45 -12.12 -6.12
C LYS A 373 7.47 -11.89 -4.96
N LEU A 374 6.91 -10.69 -4.87
CA LEU A 374 5.91 -10.38 -3.85
C LEU A 374 4.58 -11.08 -4.13
N ILE A 375 4.12 -11.15 -5.38
CA ILE A 375 2.92 -11.94 -5.74
C ILE A 375 3.05 -13.38 -5.21
N LYS A 376 4.18 -14.03 -5.47
CA LYS A 376 4.41 -15.40 -4.97
C LYS A 376 4.29 -15.49 -3.46
N ARG A 377 4.91 -14.58 -2.70
CA ARG A 377 4.83 -14.56 -1.24
C ARG A 377 3.42 -14.34 -0.73
N LEU A 378 2.70 -13.41 -1.33
CA LEU A 378 1.33 -13.09 -0.93
C LEU A 378 0.38 -14.27 -1.14
N VAL A 379 0.56 -15.03 -2.23
CA VAL A 379 -0.20 -16.27 -2.48
C VAL A 379 0.18 -17.36 -1.51
N ASP A 380 1.47 -17.57 -1.27
CA ASP A 380 1.95 -18.67 -0.43
C ASP A 380 1.67 -18.43 1.07
N ASN A 381 1.74 -17.18 1.55
CA ASN A 381 1.80 -16.88 2.98
C ASN A 381 0.66 -15.97 3.48
N ALA A 382 0.12 -15.09 2.63
CA ALA A 382 -0.76 -14.01 3.07
C ALA A 382 -2.25 -14.21 2.73
N GLY A 383 -2.61 -15.30 2.03
CA GLY A 383 -3.99 -15.64 1.69
C GLY A 383 -4.54 -14.87 0.49
N LEU A 384 -3.68 -14.20 -0.31
CA LEU A 384 -4.10 -13.55 -1.54
C LEU A 384 -4.20 -14.55 -2.70
N THR A 385 -5.05 -14.23 -3.65
CA THR A 385 -5.15 -14.96 -4.93
C THR A 385 -4.97 -14.01 -6.09
N PHE A 386 -4.25 -14.46 -7.13
CA PHE A 386 -4.11 -13.80 -8.42
C PHE A 386 -4.53 -14.80 -9.50
N LYS A 387 -5.55 -14.47 -10.28
CA LYS A 387 -6.15 -15.40 -11.25
C LYS A 387 -6.44 -14.72 -12.58
N LEU A 388 -6.18 -15.40 -13.70
CA LEU A 388 -6.75 -15.04 -14.99
C LEU A 388 -8.17 -15.60 -15.06
N GLU A 389 -9.14 -14.78 -15.47
CA GLU A 389 -10.55 -15.18 -15.59
C GLU A 389 -10.94 -15.45 -17.04
N SER A 390 -10.34 -14.75 -18.01
CA SER A 390 -10.60 -14.97 -19.45
C SER A 390 -9.41 -14.53 -20.32
#